data_3213738ca341dde102cf8869ca1f5a49
#
_entry.id   3213738ca341dde102cf8869ca1f5a49
#
_cell.length_a   1.000
_cell.length_b   1.000
_cell.length_c   1.000
_cell.angle_alpha   90.00
_cell.angle_beta   90.00
_cell.angle_gamma   90.00
#
_symmetry.space_group_name_H-M   'P 1'
#
loop_
_entity.id
_entity.type
_entity.pdbx_description
1 polymer ?
#
loop_
_entity_poly.entity_id
_entity_poly.type
_entity_poly.pdbx_seq_one_letter_code
_entity_poly.pdbx_strand_id
1 'polypeptide(L)'
;MKRGDRIQITCTKIRVDLVERHKIVEVDLSAFVLAKNEKFLIHPDDNKGEYAYKRRYFVYFGNHETPDGSINLEGDECNDDEEYYDMMFVDLEKLNPKAKQIVFSASTDFSIGSGEKEDLCQNTTPYIRICNQWNEEEICRFFLTDD
;
A
#
# COMPACT_ATOMS: atom_id res chain seq x y z
N MET A 1 -4.50 12.43 10.14
CA MET A 1 -5.75 11.64 10.24
C MET A 1 -5.69 10.73 11.45
N LYS A 2 -6.82 10.54 12.08
CA LYS A 2 -6.99 9.62 13.20
C LYS A 2 -7.80 8.41 12.75
N ARG A 3 -7.75 7.35 13.53
CA ARG A 3 -8.54 6.15 13.28
C ARG A 3 -10.04 6.50 13.13
N GLY A 4 -10.64 6.08 12.03
CA GLY A 4 -12.04 6.34 11.71
C GLY A 4 -12.30 7.62 10.93
N ASP A 5 -11.30 8.46 10.74
CA ASP A 5 -11.45 9.65 9.90
C ASP A 5 -11.76 9.26 8.45
N ARG A 6 -12.51 10.14 7.79
CA ARG A 6 -12.84 10.00 6.37
C ARG A 6 -12.53 11.28 5.63
N ILE A 7 -11.98 11.15 4.44
CA ILE A 7 -11.71 12.27 3.55
C ILE A 7 -12.16 11.90 2.14
N GLN A 8 -12.74 12.86 1.43
CA GLN A 8 -13.12 12.66 0.05
C GLN A 8 -11.94 12.97 -0.86
N ILE A 9 -11.60 12.03 -1.73
CA ILE A 9 -10.55 12.19 -2.74
C ILE A 9 -11.23 12.47 -4.07
N THR A 10 -10.86 13.57 -4.72
CA THR A 10 -11.46 14.01 -5.98
C THR A 10 -10.60 13.71 -7.21
N CYS A 11 -9.30 13.45 -7.03
CA CYS A 11 -8.43 13.06 -8.13
C CYS A 11 -8.54 11.56 -8.43
N THR A 12 -8.30 11.18 -9.69
CA THR A 12 -8.40 9.78 -10.13
C THR A 12 -7.06 9.06 -10.14
N LYS A 13 -5.96 9.81 -10.12
CA LYS A 13 -4.60 9.25 -10.07
C LYS A 13 -3.95 9.67 -8.77
N ILE A 14 -3.72 8.68 -7.92
CA ILE A 14 -3.12 8.89 -6.60
C ILE A 14 -1.83 8.09 -6.45
N ARG A 15 -0.97 8.58 -5.58
CA ARG A 15 0.22 7.86 -5.13
C ARG A 15 0.08 7.62 -3.63
N VAL A 16 0.27 6.38 -3.23
CA VAL A 16 0.27 5.98 -1.83
C VAL A 16 1.71 5.66 -1.44
N ASP A 17 2.23 6.39 -0.48
CA ASP A 17 3.60 6.20 0.01
C ASP A 17 3.57 5.66 1.43
N LEU A 18 4.35 4.63 1.68
CA LEU A 18 4.73 4.23 3.03
C LEU A 18 6.10 4.82 3.30
N VAL A 19 6.18 5.73 4.25
CA VAL A 19 7.41 6.48 4.56
C VAL A 19 7.97 6.03 5.90
N GLU A 20 9.25 5.67 5.89
CA GLU A 20 9.99 5.29 7.07
C GLU A 20 11.26 6.15 7.18
N ARG A 21 11.51 6.69 8.37
CA ARG A 21 12.80 7.27 8.70
C ARG A 21 13.63 6.21 9.41
N HIS A 22 14.90 6.07 8.99
CA HIS A 22 15.82 5.10 9.60
C HIS A 22 15.23 3.67 9.59
N LYS A 23 15.49 2.94 8.53
CA LYS A 23 14.98 1.59 8.32
C LYS A 23 15.44 0.61 9.40
N ILE A 24 14.90 0.73 10.61
CA ILE A 24 15.17 -0.15 11.75
C ILE A 24 14.33 -1.41 11.67
N VAL A 25 13.08 -1.25 11.20
CA VAL A 25 12.12 -2.35 11.00
C VAL A 25 11.65 -2.29 9.55
N GLU A 26 11.66 -3.43 8.88
CA GLU A 26 11.13 -3.50 7.53
C GLU A 26 9.60 -3.52 7.56
N VAL A 27 9.00 -2.48 7.01
CA VAL A 27 7.55 -2.36 6.86
C VAL A 27 7.23 -2.42 5.37
N ASP A 28 6.30 -3.29 5.00
CA ASP A 28 5.91 -3.50 3.62
C ASP A 28 4.51 -2.96 3.35
N LEU A 29 4.37 -2.25 2.23
CA LEU A 29 3.10 -1.75 1.75
C LEU A 29 2.44 -2.78 0.85
N SER A 30 1.15 -3.00 1.06
CA SER A 30 0.34 -3.86 0.21
C SER A 30 -1.03 -3.24 -0.05
N ALA A 31 -1.70 -3.71 -1.10
CA ALA A 31 -3.04 -3.30 -1.45
C ALA A 31 -3.91 -4.50 -1.83
N PHE A 32 -5.13 -4.49 -1.36
CA PHE A 32 -6.14 -5.49 -1.65
C PHE A 32 -7.30 -4.83 -2.38
N VAL A 33 -7.70 -5.35 -3.53
CA VAL A 33 -8.88 -4.87 -4.24
C VAL A 33 -10.06 -5.76 -3.89
N LEU A 34 -11.09 -5.16 -3.35
CA LEU A 34 -12.30 -5.87 -2.92
C LEU A 34 -13.48 -5.54 -3.82
N ALA A 35 -14.26 -6.55 -4.12
CA ALA A 35 -15.52 -6.44 -4.83
C ALA A 35 -16.68 -6.22 -3.85
N LYS A 36 -17.91 -6.32 -4.35
CA LYS A 36 -19.12 -6.24 -3.52
C LYS A 36 -19.08 -7.28 -2.39
N ASN A 37 -19.55 -6.90 -1.19
CA ASN A 37 -19.55 -7.72 0.02
C ASN A 37 -18.14 -7.98 0.60
N GLU A 38 -17.21 -7.08 0.37
CA GLU A 38 -15.84 -7.14 0.91
C GLU A 38 -15.08 -8.42 0.53
N LYS A 39 -15.47 -9.05 -0.58
CA LYS A 39 -14.76 -10.21 -1.11
C LYS A 39 -13.64 -9.79 -2.05
N PHE A 40 -12.57 -10.56 -2.06
CA PHE A 40 -11.50 -10.33 -3.02
C PHE A 40 -12.01 -10.35 -4.46
N LEU A 41 -11.56 -9.37 -5.24
CA LEU A 41 -11.76 -9.40 -6.67
C LEU A 41 -10.86 -10.48 -7.27
N ILE A 42 -11.46 -11.44 -7.94
CA ILE A 42 -10.76 -12.59 -8.53
C ILE A 42 -10.64 -12.38 -10.03
N HIS A 43 -9.43 -12.52 -10.55
CA HIS A 43 -9.21 -12.55 -11.99
C HIS A 43 -9.70 -13.89 -12.57
N PRO A 44 -10.34 -13.91 -13.77
CA PRO A 44 -10.87 -15.15 -14.35
C PRO A 44 -9.85 -16.29 -14.48
N ASP A 45 -8.57 -15.96 -14.60
CA ASP A 45 -7.50 -16.92 -14.76
C ASP A 45 -6.84 -17.36 -13.44
N ASP A 46 -7.32 -16.88 -12.29
CA ASP A 46 -6.70 -17.18 -10.99
C ASP A 46 -6.75 -18.65 -10.59
N ASN A 47 -7.63 -19.42 -11.20
CA ASN A 47 -7.75 -20.86 -10.95
C ASN A 47 -7.00 -21.72 -11.97
N LYS A 48 -6.23 -21.11 -12.86
CA LYS A 48 -5.55 -21.80 -13.96
C LYS A 48 -4.04 -21.81 -13.79
N GLY A 49 -3.53 -22.83 -13.08
CA GLY A 49 -2.12 -23.17 -13.08
C GLY A 49 -1.28 -22.55 -11.96
N GLU A 50 0.01 -22.87 -12.00
CA GLU A 50 1.01 -22.58 -10.98
C GLU A 50 1.25 -21.09 -10.71
N TYR A 51 0.91 -20.22 -11.65
CA TYR A 51 1.14 -18.78 -11.57
C TYR A 51 -0.13 -17.99 -11.29
N ALA A 52 -1.23 -18.65 -10.97
CA ALA A 52 -2.51 -18.00 -10.70
C ALA A 52 -2.42 -16.95 -9.59
N TYR A 53 -1.60 -17.18 -8.58
CA TYR A 53 -1.40 -16.25 -7.48
C TYR A 53 -0.75 -14.93 -7.90
N LYS A 54 0.01 -14.90 -8.98
CA LYS A 54 0.68 -13.71 -9.50
C LYS A 54 -0.26 -12.72 -10.21
N ARG A 55 -1.48 -13.13 -10.52
CA ARG A 55 -2.46 -12.33 -11.24
C ARG A 55 -3.60 -11.84 -10.38
N ARG A 56 -3.46 -11.94 -9.07
CA ARG A 56 -4.48 -11.54 -8.12
C ARG A 56 -4.55 -10.03 -7.98
N TYR A 57 -5.72 -9.55 -7.63
CA TYR A 57 -5.94 -8.17 -7.21
C TYR A 57 -5.41 -7.93 -5.79
N PHE A 58 -4.21 -8.45 -5.55
CA PHE A 58 -3.43 -8.26 -4.34
C PHE A 58 -2.02 -7.84 -4.74
N VAL A 59 -1.64 -6.62 -4.38
CA VAL A 59 -0.35 -6.04 -4.72
C VAL A 59 0.54 -6.01 -3.48
N TYR A 60 1.72 -6.59 -3.59
CA TYR A 60 2.72 -6.66 -2.54
C TYR A 60 4.08 -6.93 -3.20
N PHE A 61 5.15 -7.10 -2.42
CA PHE A 61 6.50 -7.31 -2.98
C PHE A 61 6.61 -8.51 -3.94
N GLY A 62 5.75 -9.52 -3.80
CA GLY A 62 5.71 -10.69 -4.68
C GLY A 62 4.82 -10.55 -5.91
N ASN A 63 4.03 -9.49 -5.99
CA ASN A 63 3.15 -9.17 -7.12
C ASN A 63 2.97 -7.67 -7.24
N HIS A 64 3.71 -7.03 -8.14
CA HIS A 64 3.82 -5.57 -8.21
C HIS A 64 2.68 -4.87 -8.95
N GLU A 65 1.80 -5.59 -9.62
CA GLU A 65 0.78 -4.97 -10.47
C GLU A 65 -0.52 -5.77 -10.48
N THR A 66 -1.65 -5.06 -10.48
CA THR A 66 -2.97 -5.67 -10.69
C THR A 66 -3.14 -6.09 -12.16
N PRO A 67 -4.04 -7.07 -12.45
CA PRO A 67 -4.29 -7.52 -13.82
C PRO A 67 -4.78 -6.42 -14.77
N ASP A 68 -5.49 -5.42 -14.25
CA ASP A 68 -5.99 -4.28 -15.02
C ASP A 68 -4.99 -3.13 -15.14
N GLY A 69 -3.83 -3.24 -14.49
CA GLY A 69 -2.81 -2.18 -14.47
C GLY A 69 -3.17 -0.96 -13.62
N SER A 70 -4.24 -1.04 -12.83
CA SER A 70 -4.70 0.10 -12.02
C SER A 70 -3.81 0.38 -10.82
N ILE A 71 -3.17 -0.63 -10.26
CA ILE A 71 -2.30 -0.49 -9.09
C ILE A 71 -0.93 -1.07 -9.42
N ASN A 72 0.11 -0.28 -9.16
CA ASN A 72 1.49 -0.66 -9.42
C ASN A 72 2.36 -0.29 -8.22
N LEU A 73 3.06 -1.26 -7.65
CA LEU A 73 4.00 -1.06 -6.55
C LEU A 73 5.40 -0.82 -7.12
N GLU A 74 5.92 0.37 -6.88
CA GLU A 74 7.31 0.69 -7.11
C GLU A 74 8.11 0.31 -5.86
N GLY A 75 9.31 -0.20 -6.05
CA GLY A 75 10.13 -0.68 -4.93
C GLY A 75 10.64 0.41 -4.00
N ASP A 76 11.49 -0.01 -3.08
CA ASP A 76 12.11 0.87 -2.08
C ASP A 76 12.91 2.01 -2.72
N GLU A 77 12.58 3.24 -2.37
CA GLU A 77 13.38 4.40 -2.70
C GLU A 77 13.89 5.09 -1.44
N CYS A 78 15.01 5.78 -1.56
CA CYS A 78 15.61 6.53 -0.48
C CYS A 78 15.94 7.93 -0.97
N ASN A 79 15.51 8.96 -0.24
CA ASN A 79 15.86 10.33 -0.54
C ASN A 79 17.13 10.79 0.23
N ASP A 80 17.55 12.04 -0.02
CA ASP A 80 18.73 12.64 0.61
C ASP A 80 18.61 12.82 2.13
N ASP A 81 17.38 12.82 2.66
CA ASP A 81 17.09 12.94 4.09
C ASP A 81 17.02 11.59 4.82
N GLU A 82 17.49 10.51 4.17
CA GLU A 82 17.44 9.13 4.67
C GLU A 82 16.00 8.64 4.95
N GLU A 83 15.02 9.18 4.24
CA GLU A 83 13.66 8.65 4.24
C GLU A 83 13.54 7.54 3.21
N TYR A 84 13.03 6.41 3.64
CA TYR A 84 12.75 5.25 2.79
C TYR A 84 11.26 5.20 2.48
N TYR A 85 10.90 5.00 1.23
CA TYR A 85 9.50 4.83 0.89
C TYR A 85 9.26 3.68 -0.05
N ASP A 86 8.15 2.99 0.21
CA ASP A 86 7.46 2.20 -0.80
C ASP A 86 6.42 3.11 -1.46
N MET A 87 6.42 3.15 -2.78
CA MET A 87 5.44 3.95 -3.54
C MET A 87 4.51 3.05 -4.30
N MET A 88 3.23 3.34 -4.22
CA MET A 88 2.19 2.63 -4.95
C MET A 88 1.38 3.62 -5.78
N PHE A 89 1.38 3.41 -7.10
CA PHE A 89 0.61 4.23 -8.02
C PHE A 89 -0.75 3.61 -8.26
N VAL A 90 -1.80 4.39 -8.13
CA VAL A 90 -3.17 3.94 -8.31
C VAL A 90 -3.87 4.82 -9.34
N ASP A 91 -4.35 4.20 -10.40
CA ASP A 91 -5.17 4.84 -11.43
C ASP A 91 -6.60 4.32 -11.33
N LEU A 92 -7.46 5.11 -10.72
CA LEU A 92 -8.85 4.73 -10.49
C LEU A 92 -9.66 4.62 -11.79
N GLU A 93 -9.20 5.25 -12.88
CA GLU A 93 -9.85 5.15 -14.18
C GLU A 93 -9.66 3.76 -14.82
N LYS A 94 -8.53 3.11 -14.53
CA LYS A 94 -8.23 1.74 -15.02
C LYS A 94 -8.81 0.65 -14.15
N LEU A 95 -9.31 0.99 -12.97
CA LEU A 95 -9.78 0.01 -12.00
C LEU A 95 -10.98 -0.76 -12.54
N ASN A 96 -10.93 -2.09 -12.41
CA ASN A 96 -12.03 -2.97 -12.80
C ASN A 96 -13.35 -2.46 -12.23
N PRO A 97 -14.42 -2.35 -13.06
CA PRO A 97 -15.72 -1.84 -12.61
C PRO A 97 -16.36 -2.62 -11.47
N LYS A 98 -15.97 -3.87 -11.26
CA LYS A 98 -16.45 -4.70 -10.14
C LYS A 98 -15.77 -4.35 -8.82
N ALA A 99 -14.67 -3.61 -8.85
CA ALA A 99 -13.98 -3.17 -7.65
C ALA A 99 -14.82 -2.13 -6.90
N LYS A 100 -14.95 -2.29 -5.61
CA LYS A 100 -15.71 -1.39 -4.73
C LYS A 100 -14.82 -0.73 -3.69
N GLN A 101 -13.69 -1.33 -3.37
CA GLN A 101 -12.83 -0.86 -2.30
C GLN A 101 -11.39 -1.29 -2.56
N ILE A 102 -10.46 -0.42 -2.23
CA ILE A 102 -9.04 -0.74 -2.15
C ILE A 102 -8.62 -0.57 -0.69
N VAL A 103 -8.03 -1.59 -0.11
CA VAL A 103 -7.50 -1.56 1.25
C VAL A 103 -5.99 -1.54 1.17
N PHE A 104 -5.36 -0.51 1.71
CA PHE A 104 -3.90 -0.45 1.84
C PHE A 104 -3.51 -0.96 3.22
N SER A 105 -2.46 -1.75 3.28
CA SER A 105 -1.97 -2.33 4.52
C SER A 105 -0.47 -2.13 4.62
N ALA A 106 -0.03 -1.86 5.84
CA ALA A 106 1.39 -1.87 6.17
C ALA A 106 1.63 -3.02 7.15
N SER A 107 2.59 -3.87 6.83
CA SER A 107 2.92 -5.02 7.66
C SER A 107 4.41 -5.07 7.96
N THR A 108 4.75 -5.55 9.14
CA THR A 108 6.12 -5.77 9.56
C THR A 108 6.43 -7.26 9.57
N ASP A 109 7.62 -7.63 9.12
CA ASP A 109 8.09 -9.00 9.23
C ASP A 109 8.86 -9.16 10.55
N PHE A 110 8.23 -9.85 11.51
CA PHE A 110 8.83 -10.16 12.80
C PHE A 110 9.61 -11.48 12.80
N SER A 111 9.73 -12.14 11.66
CA SER A 111 10.32 -13.48 11.59
C SER A 111 11.83 -13.49 11.73
N ILE A 112 12.48 -12.34 11.57
CA ILE A 112 13.92 -12.22 11.74
C ILE A 112 14.18 -11.83 13.20
N GLY A 113 14.38 -12.87 14.02
CA GLY A 113 14.56 -12.81 15.45
C GLY A 113 15.69 -11.92 15.95
N SER A 114 15.49 -10.64 15.96
CA SER A 114 16.32 -9.74 16.75
C SER A 114 15.95 -9.78 18.24
N GLY A 115 14.83 -10.46 18.59
CA GLY A 115 14.38 -10.54 19.98
C GLY A 115 14.00 -9.21 20.60
N GLU A 116 14.17 -8.14 19.88
CA GLU A 116 13.78 -6.80 20.30
C GLU A 116 12.45 -6.48 19.66
N LYS A 117 11.43 -6.36 20.48
CA LYS A 117 10.21 -5.70 20.08
C LYS A 117 10.54 -4.23 19.91
N GLU A 118 11.06 -3.87 18.73
CA GLU A 118 11.18 -2.47 18.41
C GLU A 118 9.79 -1.91 18.22
N ASP A 119 9.47 -1.07 19.15
CA ASP A 119 8.24 -0.31 19.20
C ASP A 119 8.17 0.59 17.95
N LEU A 120 7.15 0.45 17.11
CA LEU A 120 6.88 1.36 15.99
C LEU A 120 6.74 2.83 16.45
N CYS A 121 6.68 3.06 17.75
CA CYS A 121 6.49 4.36 18.39
C CYS A 121 7.76 5.11 18.74
N GLN A 122 8.96 4.59 18.44
CA GLN A 122 10.18 5.37 18.67
C GLN A 122 10.27 6.49 17.62
N ASN A 123 10.58 7.69 18.05
CA ASN A 123 10.83 8.98 17.36
C ASN A 123 10.81 9.03 15.81
N THR A 124 10.53 7.93 15.14
CA THR A 124 10.56 7.70 13.70
C THR A 124 9.34 6.89 13.27
N THR A 125 8.17 7.26 13.77
CA THR A 125 6.92 6.56 13.45
C THR A 125 6.68 6.57 11.95
N PRO A 126 6.61 5.38 11.31
CA PRO A 126 6.26 5.31 9.90
C PRO A 126 4.86 5.86 9.66
N TYR A 127 4.64 6.33 8.46
CA TYR A 127 3.32 6.82 8.08
C TYR A 127 2.98 6.45 6.64
N ILE A 128 1.69 6.35 6.37
CA ILE A 128 1.17 6.26 5.02
C ILE A 128 0.64 7.65 4.65
N ARG A 129 1.01 8.13 3.47
CA ARG A 129 0.44 9.35 2.91
C ARG A 129 -0.17 9.05 1.55
N ILE A 130 -1.22 9.78 1.23
CA ILE A 130 -1.85 9.75 -0.08
C ILE A 130 -1.63 11.10 -0.73
N CYS A 131 -1.06 11.08 -1.93
CA CYS A 131 -0.76 12.28 -2.70
C CYS A 131 -1.52 12.27 -4.03
N ASN A 132 -1.83 13.46 -4.52
CA ASN A 132 -2.25 13.64 -5.91
C ASN A 132 -1.05 13.39 -6.82
N GLN A 133 -1.14 12.44 -7.73
CA GLN A 133 -0.03 12.06 -8.60
C GLN A 133 0.43 13.18 -9.53
N TRP A 134 -0.46 14.09 -9.92
CA TRP A 134 -0.16 15.15 -10.88
C TRP A 134 0.70 16.26 -10.30
N ASN A 135 0.36 16.74 -9.13
CA ASN A 135 1.01 17.90 -8.51
C ASN A 135 1.81 17.54 -7.27
N GLU A 136 1.86 16.25 -6.92
CA GLU A 136 2.54 15.70 -5.73
C GLU A 136 2.02 16.27 -4.39
N GLU A 137 0.88 16.94 -4.41
CA GLU A 137 0.26 17.50 -3.21
C GLU A 137 -0.25 16.39 -2.29
N GLU A 138 0.17 16.43 -1.03
CA GLU A 138 -0.31 15.50 -0.02
C GLU A 138 -1.77 15.78 0.31
N ILE A 139 -2.60 14.75 0.18
CA ILE A 139 -4.04 14.82 0.48
C ILE A 139 -4.28 14.50 1.94
N CYS A 140 -3.66 13.43 2.42
CA CYS A 140 -3.79 13.02 3.82
C CYS A 140 -2.61 12.16 4.24
N ARG A 141 -2.46 12.03 5.56
CA ARG A 141 -1.39 11.25 6.20
C ARG A 141 -1.93 10.52 7.42
N PHE A 142 -1.53 9.29 7.57
CA PHE A 142 -1.89 8.45 8.71
C PHE A 142 -0.61 7.85 9.32
N PHE A 143 -0.36 8.15 10.58
CA PHE A 143 0.78 7.58 11.30
C PHE A 143 0.46 6.18 11.80
N LEU A 144 1.40 5.26 11.62
CA LEU A 144 1.28 3.88 12.08
C LEU A 144 1.67 3.82 13.56
N THR A 145 0.68 3.94 14.41
CA THR A 145 0.85 3.83 15.87
C THR A 145 0.19 2.56 16.37
N ASP A 146 0.59 2.10 17.56
CA ASP A 146 0.01 0.90 18.19
C ASP A 146 -1.41 1.11 18.74
N ASP A 147 -1.97 2.25 18.49
CA ASP A 147 -3.33 2.59 18.95
C ASP A 147 -4.42 2.03 18.02
#